data_abf4e7d53d4981cc83175219866cff8d
#
_entry.id   abf4e7d53d4981cc83175219866cff8d
#
_cell.length_a   1.000
_cell.length_b   1.000
_cell.length_c   1.000
_cell.angle_alpha   90.00
_cell.angle_beta   90.00
_cell.angle_gamma   90.00
#
_symmetry.space_group_name_H-M   'P 1'
#
loop_
_entity.id
_entity.type
_entity.pdbx_description
1 polymer ?
#
loop_
_entity_poly.entity_id
_entity_poly.type
_entity_poly.pdbx_seq_one_letter_code
_entity_poly.pdbx_strand_id
1 'polypeptide(L)'
;MRDAFDESDILHYLEGDCAPDEAAAVQAWITADPRRVALLDRLQSVWRLTGARTRSWDLARARASLRRARFPAPSRWGIPPAWAWIAATIVLLTGSTVFWRRPPLPRFREYATLPGQRSQLTLLDGTSVLLSVDSRLRLPRDYGVRERAVELEGEAYFVVRHDATRPFVVRTARGTTEDLGTQFDVRAYREEHLQVVVAEGRVVLRPAARTRTASPLTLHPRERGVIDAGGTVTRTRGIPVARYVSWTRGVLWFHEAPLSGVIAQLGRWYDLEIAVSDSALLAEPLTISFGPESADEALTALARVLDARVTRAGRSVQLIPVAPLHSRMED
;
A
#
# COMPACT_ATOMS: atom_id res chain seq x y z
N MET A 1 3.28 -40.65 23.37
CA MET A 1 4.21 -40.16 22.32
C MET A 1 3.42 -39.10 21.54
N ARG A 2 3.82 -37.84 21.56
CA ARG A 2 3.12 -36.80 20.78
C ARG A 2 3.44 -37.01 19.31
N ASP A 3 2.40 -37.21 18.50
CA ASP A 3 2.56 -37.55 17.07
C ASP A 3 2.83 -36.35 16.15
N ALA A 4 2.88 -35.11 16.68
CA ALA A 4 3.26 -33.91 15.94
C ALA A 4 3.81 -32.84 16.90
N PHE A 5 4.92 -32.22 16.52
CA PHE A 5 5.43 -30.99 17.14
C PHE A 5 4.86 -29.79 16.37
N ASP A 6 4.48 -28.72 17.10
CA ASP A 6 3.97 -27.49 16.50
C ASP A 6 5.08 -26.45 16.24
N GLU A 7 4.71 -25.30 15.63
CA GLU A 7 5.66 -24.22 15.35
C GLU A 7 6.32 -23.64 16.61
N SER A 8 5.66 -23.71 17.75
CA SER A 8 6.17 -23.23 19.03
C SER A 8 7.28 -24.14 19.56
N ASP A 9 7.12 -25.47 19.43
CA ASP A 9 8.12 -26.46 19.85
C ASP A 9 9.42 -26.33 19.02
N ILE A 10 9.28 -26.04 17.71
CA ILE A 10 10.42 -25.79 16.81
C ILE A 10 11.14 -24.49 17.18
N LEU A 11 10.42 -23.44 17.54
CA LEU A 11 11.01 -22.18 17.98
C LEU A 11 11.80 -22.33 19.28
N HIS A 12 11.25 -23.00 20.30
CA HIS A 12 11.95 -23.31 21.56
C HIS A 12 13.24 -24.14 21.34
N TYR A 13 13.18 -25.09 20.38
CA TYR A 13 14.36 -25.87 19.98
C TYR A 13 15.46 -24.98 19.34
N LEU A 14 15.07 -24.04 18.46
CA LEU A 14 16.01 -23.08 17.83
C LEU A 14 16.59 -22.07 18.81
N GLU A 15 15.83 -21.69 19.85
CA GLU A 15 16.26 -20.82 20.93
C GLU A 15 17.19 -21.51 21.94
N GLY A 16 17.24 -22.83 21.93
CA GLY A 16 18.04 -23.62 22.88
C GLY A 16 17.43 -23.69 24.28
N ASP A 17 16.13 -23.48 24.39
CA ASP A 17 15.38 -23.39 25.66
C ASP A 17 14.59 -24.69 25.95
N CYS A 18 14.93 -25.78 25.26
CA CYS A 18 14.35 -27.13 25.43
C CYS A 18 15.13 -27.97 26.43
N ALA A 19 14.42 -28.84 27.16
CA ALA A 19 15.07 -29.89 27.94
C ALA A 19 15.80 -30.89 27.02
N PRO A 20 16.90 -31.52 27.46
CA PRO A 20 17.73 -32.38 26.58
C PRO A 20 16.97 -33.55 25.95
N ASP A 21 15.99 -34.09 26.61
CA ASP A 21 15.10 -35.16 26.13
C ASP A 21 14.09 -34.66 25.09
N GLU A 22 13.56 -33.46 25.26
CA GLU A 22 12.69 -32.80 24.28
C GLU A 22 13.47 -32.41 23.03
N ALA A 23 14.67 -31.86 23.17
CA ALA A 23 15.54 -31.51 22.05
C ALA A 23 15.88 -32.73 21.18
N ALA A 24 16.17 -33.89 21.82
CA ALA A 24 16.43 -35.13 21.13
C ALA A 24 15.19 -35.66 20.37
N ALA A 25 13.99 -35.51 20.95
CA ALA A 25 12.74 -35.89 20.31
C ALA A 25 12.40 -35.02 19.09
N VAL A 26 12.57 -33.69 19.21
CA VAL A 26 12.38 -32.76 18.11
C VAL A 26 13.38 -33.03 16.98
N GLN A 27 14.66 -33.30 17.30
CA GLN A 27 15.68 -33.60 16.33
C GLN A 27 15.40 -34.92 15.57
N ALA A 28 14.93 -35.94 16.26
CA ALA A 28 14.53 -37.23 15.65
C ALA A 28 13.33 -37.03 14.71
N TRP A 29 12.35 -36.22 15.11
CA TRP A 29 11.16 -35.90 14.32
C TRP A 29 11.51 -35.09 13.05
N ILE A 30 12.46 -34.15 13.12
CA ILE A 30 12.93 -33.38 11.97
C ILE A 30 13.66 -34.27 10.98
N THR A 31 14.57 -35.13 11.45
CA THR A 31 15.40 -36.01 10.60
C THR A 31 14.60 -37.13 9.93
N ALA A 32 13.41 -37.43 10.42
CA ALA A 32 12.52 -38.46 9.85
C ALA A 32 11.90 -38.07 8.50
N ASP A 33 11.90 -36.78 8.12
CA ASP A 33 11.31 -36.31 6.86
C ASP A 33 12.20 -35.24 6.19
N PRO A 34 12.72 -35.46 4.97
CA PRO A 34 13.56 -34.53 4.24
C PRO A 34 12.91 -33.14 4.03
N ARG A 35 11.59 -33.06 3.97
CA ARG A 35 10.85 -31.79 3.82
C ARG A 35 10.96 -30.93 5.09
N ARG A 36 11.02 -31.55 6.26
CA ARG A 36 11.18 -30.87 7.55
C ARG A 36 12.60 -30.36 7.74
N VAL A 37 13.60 -31.09 7.25
CA VAL A 37 15.00 -30.63 7.22
C VAL A 37 15.13 -29.37 6.36
N ALA A 38 14.53 -29.33 5.17
CA ALA A 38 14.55 -28.17 4.29
C ALA A 38 13.81 -26.96 4.89
N LEU A 39 12.74 -27.18 5.65
CA LEU A 39 12.04 -26.12 6.39
C LEU A 39 12.90 -25.53 7.50
N LEU A 40 13.58 -26.40 8.30
CA LEU A 40 14.47 -25.96 9.36
C LEU A 40 15.63 -25.11 8.82
N ASP A 41 16.22 -25.49 7.68
CA ASP A 41 17.31 -24.75 7.06
C ASP A 41 16.87 -23.36 6.58
N ARG A 42 15.66 -23.23 6.06
CA ARG A 42 15.03 -21.93 5.75
C ARG A 42 14.80 -21.07 6.99
N LEU A 43 14.27 -21.66 8.05
CA LEU A 43 14.04 -20.94 9.32
C LEU A 43 15.36 -20.47 9.95
N GLN A 44 16.40 -21.31 9.94
CA GLN A 44 17.73 -20.93 10.42
C GLN A 44 18.40 -19.83 9.58
N SER A 45 18.15 -19.80 8.28
CA SER A 45 18.67 -18.74 7.41
C SER A 45 18.03 -17.39 7.71
N VAL A 46 16.70 -17.36 7.93
CA VAL A 46 15.96 -16.16 8.35
C VAL A 46 16.41 -15.71 9.75
N TRP A 47 16.59 -16.65 10.69
CA TRP A 47 17.05 -16.38 12.05
C TRP A 47 18.44 -15.75 12.08
N ARG A 48 19.36 -16.21 11.25
CA ARG A 48 20.72 -15.62 11.10
C ARG A 48 20.69 -14.19 10.54
N LEU A 49 19.73 -13.89 9.67
CA LEU A 49 19.59 -12.55 9.06
C LEU A 49 18.92 -11.54 10.00
N THR A 50 18.08 -11.98 10.92
CA THR A 50 17.36 -11.08 11.86
C THR A 50 18.19 -10.68 13.08
N GLY A 51 19.38 -11.30 13.31
CA GLY A 51 20.35 -10.85 14.31
C GLY A 51 19.86 -10.88 15.77
N ALA A 52 18.81 -11.62 16.07
CA ALA A 52 18.26 -11.76 17.42
C ALA A 52 19.19 -12.63 18.28
N ARG A 53 20.30 -12.04 18.73
CA ARG A 53 21.03 -12.55 19.89
C ARG A 53 20.20 -12.21 21.12
N THR A 54 19.35 -13.11 21.56
CA THR A 54 18.83 -13.08 22.93
C THR A 54 20.01 -13.31 23.87
N ARG A 55 20.59 -12.23 24.38
CA ARG A 55 21.44 -12.30 25.55
C ARG A 55 20.55 -12.82 26.68
N SER A 56 20.74 -14.06 27.08
CA SER A 56 20.17 -14.57 28.33
C SER A 56 20.65 -13.65 29.45
N TRP A 57 19.73 -12.83 29.96
CA TRP A 57 20.00 -12.00 31.13
C TRP A 57 20.03 -12.93 32.32
N ASP A 58 21.24 -13.23 32.81
CA ASP A 58 21.42 -13.99 34.04
C ASP A 58 20.97 -13.13 35.23
N LEU A 59 19.66 -13.17 35.47
CA LEU A 59 19.00 -12.47 36.60
C LEU A 59 19.58 -12.88 37.96
N ALA A 60 20.11 -14.10 38.05
CA ALA A 60 20.75 -14.57 39.30
C ALA A 60 22.08 -13.84 39.54
N ARG A 61 22.87 -13.63 38.44
CA ARG A 61 24.14 -12.91 38.49
C ARG A 61 23.92 -11.41 38.71
N ALA A 62 22.88 -10.83 38.09
CA ALA A 62 22.49 -9.44 38.31
C ALA A 62 22.00 -9.20 39.76
N ARG A 63 21.20 -10.12 40.35
CA ARG A 63 20.81 -10.05 41.76
C ARG A 63 21.97 -10.25 42.72
N ALA A 64 22.94 -11.11 42.40
CA ALA A 64 24.14 -11.31 43.21
C ALA A 64 25.06 -10.08 43.20
N SER A 65 25.16 -9.37 42.07
CA SER A 65 25.93 -8.12 41.99
C SER A 65 25.28 -6.97 42.76
N LEU A 66 23.95 -6.89 42.75
CA LEU A 66 23.21 -5.90 43.54
C LEU A 66 23.30 -6.16 45.06
N ARG A 67 23.37 -7.43 45.48
CA ARG A 67 23.58 -7.77 46.93
C ARG A 67 25.03 -7.49 47.39
N ARG A 68 26.03 -7.50 46.54
CA ARG A 68 27.42 -7.14 46.86
C ARG A 68 27.69 -5.64 46.82
N ALA A 69 26.87 -4.86 46.12
CA ALA A 69 26.88 -3.42 46.26
C ALA A 69 26.34 -3.06 47.65
N ARG A 70 27.26 -3.03 48.65
CA ARG A 70 26.98 -2.40 49.95
C ARG A 70 26.73 -0.93 49.65
N PHE A 71 25.47 -0.53 49.57
CA PHE A 71 25.15 0.88 49.66
C PHE A 71 25.65 1.33 51.05
N PRO A 72 26.56 2.30 51.11
CA PRO A 72 26.91 2.88 52.38
C PRO A 72 25.61 3.39 53.02
N ALA A 73 25.40 3.08 54.31
CA ALA A 73 24.23 3.59 55.04
C ALA A 73 24.18 5.10 54.85
N PRO A 74 22.98 5.71 54.64
CA PRO A 74 22.86 7.13 54.46
C PRO A 74 23.47 7.84 55.68
N SER A 75 24.66 8.38 55.52
CA SER A 75 25.22 9.29 56.51
C SER A 75 24.31 10.50 56.57
N ARG A 76 23.93 10.85 57.78
CA ARG A 76 23.08 11.96 58.20
C ARG A 76 23.12 13.14 57.22
N TRP A 77 21.94 13.48 56.71
CA TRP A 77 21.53 14.68 55.99
C TRP A 77 22.58 15.78 55.86
N GLY A 78 23.54 15.63 55.00
CA GLY A 78 24.34 16.72 54.48
C GLY A 78 23.65 17.23 53.21
N ILE A 79 23.39 18.50 53.12
CA ILE A 79 22.91 19.16 51.89
C ILE A 79 23.85 18.74 50.75
N PRO A 80 23.33 18.09 49.66
CA PRO A 80 24.20 17.64 48.57
C PRO A 80 24.97 18.86 48.03
N PRO A 81 26.23 18.72 47.71
CA PRO A 81 27.02 19.85 47.20
C PRO A 81 26.36 20.43 45.94
N ALA A 82 26.41 21.73 45.81
CA ALA A 82 25.68 22.49 44.76
C ALA A 82 25.83 21.89 43.33
N TRP A 83 26.98 21.26 43.05
CA TRP A 83 27.22 20.60 41.76
C TRP A 83 26.28 19.37 41.51
N ALA A 84 25.80 18.70 42.56
CA ALA A 84 24.89 17.56 42.42
C ALA A 84 23.52 18.03 41.91
N TRP A 85 23.08 19.20 42.36
CA TRP A 85 21.82 19.82 41.87
C TRP A 85 22.00 20.31 40.41
N ILE A 86 23.17 20.83 40.07
CA ILE A 86 23.49 21.23 38.68
C ILE A 86 23.51 20.01 37.76
N ALA A 87 24.12 18.89 38.17
CA ALA A 87 24.13 17.67 37.42
C ALA A 87 22.68 17.10 37.23
N ALA A 88 21.88 17.09 38.29
CA ALA A 88 20.48 16.65 38.23
C ALA A 88 19.65 17.52 37.26
N THR A 89 19.83 18.85 37.30
CA THR A 89 19.14 19.77 36.38
C THR A 89 19.60 19.59 34.93
N ILE A 90 20.87 19.35 34.68
CA ILE A 90 21.38 19.07 33.33
C ILE A 90 20.79 17.75 32.81
N VAL A 91 20.75 16.69 33.63
CA VAL A 91 20.14 15.40 33.23
C VAL A 91 18.63 15.57 32.96
N LEU A 92 17.94 16.35 33.77
CA LEU A 92 16.51 16.61 33.62
C LEU A 92 16.24 17.45 32.37
N LEU A 93 17.04 18.50 32.10
CA LEU A 93 16.93 19.32 30.92
C LEU A 93 17.30 18.55 29.64
N THR A 94 18.38 17.77 29.65
CA THR A 94 18.77 16.95 28.48
C THR A 94 17.80 15.82 28.27
N GLY A 95 17.33 15.13 29.31
CA GLY A 95 16.28 14.12 29.24
C GLY A 95 14.95 14.68 28.72
N SER A 96 14.56 15.87 29.20
CA SER A 96 13.38 16.59 28.72
C SER A 96 13.52 16.96 27.22
N THR A 97 14.64 17.51 26.79
CA THR A 97 14.84 17.90 25.37
C THR A 97 14.82 16.66 24.44
N VAL A 98 15.39 15.52 24.88
CA VAL A 98 15.35 14.27 24.11
C VAL A 98 13.92 13.71 24.05
N PHE A 99 13.16 13.81 25.17
CA PHE A 99 11.76 13.38 25.20
C PHE A 99 10.86 14.24 24.31
N TRP A 100 11.03 15.56 24.32
CA TRP A 100 10.25 16.50 23.49
C TRP A 100 10.67 16.49 22.02
N ARG A 101 11.89 16.04 21.68
CA ARG A 101 12.36 15.88 20.29
C ARG A 101 11.99 14.56 19.65
N ARG A 102 11.29 13.66 20.36
CA ARG A 102 10.76 12.45 19.73
C ARG A 102 9.75 12.88 18.67
N PRO A 103 10.01 12.60 17.37
CA PRO A 103 9.04 12.91 16.34
C PRO A 103 7.73 12.18 16.70
N PRO A 104 6.59 12.84 16.56
CA PRO A 104 5.31 12.19 16.79
C PRO A 104 5.25 10.97 15.88
N LEU A 105 4.84 9.83 16.43
CA LEU A 105 4.67 8.62 15.63
C LEU A 105 3.77 8.95 14.44
N PRO A 106 4.15 8.55 13.21
CA PRO A 106 3.34 8.85 12.03
C PRO A 106 1.91 8.37 12.29
N ARG A 107 0.93 9.24 12.02
CA ARG A 107 -0.50 8.96 12.27
C ARG A 107 -1.03 7.86 11.36
N PHE A 108 -0.34 7.58 10.25
CA PHE A 108 -0.71 6.62 9.21
C PHE A 108 0.41 5.61 8.97
N ARG A 109 0.02 4.41 8.55
CA ARG A 109 0.87 3.50 7.78
C ARG A 109 0.63 3.79 6.31
N GLU A 110 1.68 3.97 5.55
CA GLU A 110 1.59 4.26 4.12
C GLU A 110 2.14 3.08 3.32
N TYR A 111 1.36 2.67 2.31
CA TYR A 111 1.76 1.73 1.27
C TYR A 111 1.75 2.50 -0.04
N ALA A 112 2.88 2.50 -0.74
CA ALA A 112 3.03 3.21 -2.00
C ALA A 112 3.63 2.29 -3.05
N THR A 113 3.19 2.46 -4.28
CA THR A 113 3.75 1.83 -5.48
C THR A 113 4.40 2.89 -6.35
N LEU A 114 5.50 2.55 -6.97
CA LEU A 114 6.15 3.39 -7.98
C LEU A 114 5.48 3.19 -9.36
N PRO A 115 5.73 4.07 -10.35
CA PRO A 115 5.40 3.80 -11.73
C PRO A 115 5.92 2.41 -12.14
N GLY A 116 5.12 1.66 -12.91
CA GLY A 116 5.42 0.27 -13.29
C GLY A 116 5.26 -0.77 -12.19
N GLN A 117 5.04 -0.37 -10.94
CA GLN A 117 4.93 -1.29 -9.79
C GLN A 117 3.48 -1.43 -9.33
N ARG A 118 3.06 -2.66 -9.06
CA ARG A 118 1.78 -2.98 -8.38
C ARG A 118 2.07 -3.74 -7.09
N SER A 119 1.17 -3.65 -6.11
CA SER A 119 1.33 -4.33 -4.83
C SER A 119 -0.01 -4.90 -4.36
N GLN A 120 0.03 -6.12 -3.85
CA GLN A 120 -1.12 -6.74 -3.20
C GLN A 120 -0.88 -6.78 -1.70
N LEU A 121 -1.90 -6.40 -0.93
CA LEU A 121 -1.84 -6.41 0.53
C LEU A 121 -3.17 -6.88 1.12
N THR A 122 -3.11 -7.44 2.32
CA THR A 122 -4.28 -7.80 3.11
C THR A 122 -4.30 -6.93 4.36
N LEU A 123 -5.42 -6.26 4.59
CA LEU A 123 -5.63 -5.40 5.75
C LEU A 123 -5.93 -6.24 7.01
N LEU A 124 -5.85 -5.62 8.18
CA LEU A 124 -6.07 -6.29 9.48
C LEU A 124 -7.47 -6.90 9.63
N ASP A 125 -8.46 -6.39 8.92
CA ASP A 125 -9.83 -6.89 8.90
C ASP A 125 -10.06 -8.03 7.90
N GLY A 126 -9.03 -8.41 7.14
CA GLY A 126 -9.08 -9.43 6.10
C GLY A 126 -9.50 -8.91 4.73
N THR A 127 -9.69 -7.60 4.56
CA THR A 127 -9.91 -6.97 3.25
C THR A 127 -8.65 -7.09 2.39
N SER A 128 -8.79 -7.59 1.15
CA SER A 128 -7.70 -7.63 0.18
C SER A 128 -7.72 -6.38 -0.69
N VAL A 129 -6.54 -5.82 -0.93
CA VAL A 129 -6.34 -4.63 -1.77
C VAL A 129 -5.25 -4.93 -2.79
N LEU A 130 -5.56 -4.76 -4.07
CA LEU A 130 -4.55 -4.68 -5.13
C LEU A 130 -4.34 -3.22 -5.47
N LEU A 131 -3.15 -2.70 -5.16
CA LEU A 131 -2.76 -1.32 -5.42
C LEU A 131 -2.11 -1.23 -6.80
N SER A 132 -2.61 -0.35 -7.64
CA SER A 132 -2.15 -0.12 -9.01
C SER A 132 -0.81 0.63 -9.03
N VAL A 133 -0.31 0.94 -10.22
CA VAL A 133 0.92 1.71 -10.42
C VAL A 133 0.77 3.14 -9.91
N ASP A 134 1.87 3.75 -9.43
CA ASP A 134 1.91 5.14 -8.98
C ASP A 134 0.76 5.49 -8.03
N SER A 135 0.54 4.64 -7.03
CA SER A 135 -0.60 4.74 -6.12
C SER A 135 -0.15 4.72 -4.67
N ARG A 136 -0.94 5.35 -3.82
CA ARG A 136 -0.66 5.48 -2.39
C ARG A 136 -1.90 5.19 -1.56
N LEU A 137 -1.77 4.24 -0.64
CA LEU A 137 -2.80 3.87 0.32
C LEU A 137 -2.32 4.19 1.73
N ARG A 138 -3.08 5.00 2.47
CA ARG A 138 -2.78 5.34 3.86
C ARG A 138 -3.82 4.75 4.79
N LEU A 139 -3.34 4.06 5.81
CA LEU A 139 -4.16 3.47 6.86
C LEU A 139 -3.90 4.22 8.17
N PRO A 140 -4.92 4.75 8.85
CA PRO A 140 -4.81 5.25 10.22
C PRO A 140 -4.25 4.15 11.14
N ARG A 141 -3.52 4.52 12.18
CA ARG A 141 -2.98 3.53 13.15
C ARG A 141 -4.04 2.76 13.90
N ASP A 142 -5.21 3.38 14.08
CA ASP A 142 -6.39 2.80 14.71
C ASP A 142 -7.37 2.18 13.71
N TYR A 143 -6.89 1.87 12.48
CA TYR A 143 -7.68 1.14 11.48
C TYR A 143 -8.28 -0.15 12.05
N GLY A 144 -9.57 -0.34 11.84
CA GLY A 144 -10.31 -1.50 12.33
C GLY A 144 -10.73 -1.45 13.81
N VAL A 145 -10.23 -0.47 14.58
CA VAL A 145 -10.65 -0.25 15.98
C VAL A 145 -11.84 0.70 16.06
N ARG A 146 -11.70 1.90 15.49
CA ARG A 146 -12.78 2.91 15.45
C ARG A 146 -13.55 2.86 14.15
N GLU A 147 -12.86 2.82 13.06
CA GLU A 147 -13.43 2.79 11.71
C GLU A 147 -12.57 1.94 10.77
N ARG A 148 -13.18 1.45 9.69
CA ARG A 148 -12.49 0.74 8.61
C ARG A 148 -12.30 1.71 7.45
N ALA A 149 -11.53 2.78 7.67
CA ALA A 149 -11.32 3.83 6.70
C ALA A 149 -9.88 3.88 6.23
N VAL A 150 -9.69 4.05 4.92
CA VAL A 150 -8.39 4.21 4.25
C VAL A 150 -8.42 5.48 3.41
N GLU A 151 -7.25 6.08 3.18
CA GLU A 151 -7.09 7.18 2.22
C GLU A 151 -6.38 6.66 0.98
N LEU A 152 -6.93 6.93 -0.21
CA LEU A 152 -6.38 6.52 -1.50
C LEU A 152 -6.07 7.73 -2.38
N GLU A 153 -4.86 7.72 -2.94
CA GLU A 153 -4.43 8.53 -4.07
C GLU A 153 -3.89 7.56 -5.14
N GLY A 154 -4.41 7.59 -6.36
CA GLY A 154 -4.11 6.61 -7.39
C GLY A 154 -5.27 5.64 -7.63
N GLU A 155 -4.96 4.37 -7.90
CA GLU A 155 -5.97 3.37 -8.25
C GLU A 155 -5.78 2.09 -7.43
N ALA A 156 -6.91 1.51 -6.94
CA ALA A 156 -6.91 0.27 -6.19
C ALA A 156 -8.19 -0.54 -6.41
N TYR A 157 -8.03 -1.85 -6.50
CA TYR A 157 -9.11 -2.82 -6.48
C TYR A 157 -9.26 -3.40 -5.08
N PHE A 158 -10.47 -3.34 -4.55
CA PHE A 158 -10.82 -3.78 -3.20
C PHE A 158 -11.70 -5.02 -3.25
N VAL A 159 -11.33 -6.04 -2.47
CA VAL A 159 -12.19 -7.19 -2.11
C VAL A 159 -12.44 -7.06 -0.61
N VAL A 160 -13.55 -6.40 -0.27
CA VAL A 160 -13.84 -6.03 1.11
C VAL A 160 -14.50 -7.17 1.86
N ARG A 161 -13.95 -7.49 3.03
CA ARG A 161 -14.56 -8.44 3.94
C ARG A 161 -15.88 -7.87 4.50
N HIS A 162 -16.96 -8.63 4.35
CA HIS A 162 -18.29 -8.21 4.80
C HIS A 162 -18.33 -7.98 6.32
N ASP A 163 -18.80 -6.79 6.72
CA ASP A 163 -19.12 -6.43 8.11
C ASP A 163 -20.25 -5.39 8.10
N ALA A 164 -21.47 -5.85 8.38
CA ALA A 164 -22.67 -5.02 8.36
C ALA A 164 -22.69 -3.92 9.43
N THR A 165 -21.87 -4.05 10.47
CA THR A 165 -21.83 -3.12 11.61
C THR A 165 -20.82 -2.00 11.44
N ARG A 166 -19.79 -2.20 10.62
CA ARG A 166 -18.69 -1.27 10.40
C ARG A 166 -18.39 -1.14 8.90
N PRO A 167 -18.92 -0.11 8.24
CA PRO A 167 -18.68 0.10 6.82
C PRO A 167 -17.18 0.32 6.54
N PHE A 168 -16.73 -0.18 5.40
CA PHE A 168 -15.41 0.11 4.87
C PHE A 168 -15.48 1.42 4.07
N VAL A 169 -14.56 2.34 4.32
CA VAL A 169 -14.59 3.67 3.71
C VAL A 169 -13.28 3.95 3.00
N VAL A 170 -13.34 4.25 1.71
CA VAL A 170 -12.20 4.79 0.94
C VAL A 170 -12.38 6.30 0.81
N ARG A 171 -11.44 7.06 1.38
CA ARG A 171 -11.37 8.51 1.29
C ARG A 171 -10.43 8.92 0.18
N THR A 172 -10.85 9.85 -0.65
CA THR A 172 -10.06 10.46 -1.71
C THR A 172 -10.19 11.97 -1.67
N ALA A 173 -9.38 12.68 -2.44
CA ALA A 173 -9.44 14.13 -2.51
C ALA A 173 -10.81 14.66 -3.01
N ARG A 174 -11.54 13.89 -3.84
CA ARG A 174 -12.80 14.31 -4.48
C ARG A 174 -14.05 13.76 -3.82
N GLY A 175 -13.92 12.75 -2.95
CA GLY A 175 -15.09 12.14 -2.31
C GLY A 175 -14.76 10.91 -1.49
N THR A 176 -15.80 10.28 -0.99
CA THR A 176 -15.71 9.04 -0.22
C THR A 176 -16.54 7.94 -0.85
N THR A 177 -16.03 6.71 -0.76
CA THR A 177 -16.71 5.49 -1.19
C THR A 177 -16.94 4.63 0.04
N GLU A 178 -18.21 4.32 0.34
CA GLU A 178 -18.62 3.55 1.53
C GLU A 178 -19.21 2.22 1.12
N ASP A 179 -18.80 1.15 1.79
CA ASP A 179 -19.14 -0.22 1.46
C ASP A 179 -19.32 -1.11 2.70
N LEU A 180 -20.16 -2.16 2.58
CA LEU A 180 -20.44 -3.15 3.64
C LEU A 180 -19.87 -4.54 3.35
N GLY A 181 -19.28 -4.77 2.17
CA GLY A 181 -18.75 -6.07 1.73
C GLY A 181 -18.97 -6.30 0.25
N THR A 182 -18.10 -5.75 -0.58
CA THR A 182 -18.21 -5.69 -2.03
C THR A 182 -16.87 -5.93 -2.71
N GLN A 183 -16.91 -6.07 -4.03
CA GLN A 183 -15.76 -6.00 -4.89
C GLN A 183 -15.89 -4.79 -5.80
N PHE A 184 -14.95 -3.86 -5.73
CA PHE A 184 -15.02 -2.63 -6.51
C PHE A 184 -13.64 -2.05 -6.77
N ASP A 185 -13.56 -1.25 -7.82
CA ASP A 185 -12.40 -0.48 -8.22
C ASP A 185 -12.60 0.99 -7.88
N VAL A 186 -11.54 1.64 -7.40
CA VAL A 186 -11.50 3.09 -7.17
C VAL A 186 -10.29 3.66 -7.86
N ARG A 187 -10.52 4.61 -8.79
CA ARG A 187 -9.49 5.36 -9.49
C ARG A 187 -9.59 6.83 -9.12
N ALA A 188 -8.56 7.37 -8.49
CA ALA A 188 -8.53 8.71 -7.89
C ALA A 188 -7.13 9.34 -8.00
N TYR A 189 -6.53 9.37 -9.20
CA TYR A 189 -5.31 10.14 -9.44
C TYR A 189 -5.58 11.64 -9.34
N ARG A 190 -4.60 12.44 -8.94
CA ARG A 190 -4.78 13.87 -8.62
C ARG A 190 -5.38 14.68 -9.75
N GLU A 191 -4.91 14.45 -10.97
CA GLU A 191 -5.32 15.19 -12.17
C GLU A 191 -6.61 14.63 -12.78
N GLU A 192 -7.09 13.48 -12.30
CA GLU A 192 -8.23 12.77 -12.87
C GLU A 192 -9.51 12.94 -12.04
N HIS A 193 -10.62 12.49 -12.60
CA HIS A 193 -11.89 12.34 -11.88
C HIS A 193 -11.78 11.20 -10.85
N LEU A 194 -12.59 11.27 -9.79
CA LEU A 194 -12.82 10.06 -8.99
C LEU A 194 -13.77 9.16 -9.76
N GLN A 195 -13.33 7.95 -10.05
CA GLN A 195 -14.14 6.90 -10.67
C GLN A 195 -14.26 5.71 -9.73
N VAL A 196 -15.48 5.18 -9.62
CA VAL A 196 -15.77 3.96 -8.86
C VAL A 196 -16.53 3.00 -9.76
N VAL A 197 -16.07 1.75 -9.85
CA VAL A 197 -16.69 0.67 -10.63
C VAL A 197 -17.04 -0.48 -9.70
N VAL A 198 -18.30 -0.88 -9.65
CA VAL A 198 -18.77 -1.96 -8.78
C VAL A 198 -18.81 -3.28 -9.56
N ALA A 199 -18.05 -4.27 -9.08
CA ALA A 199 -18.07 -5.63 -9.60
C ALA A 199 -19.13 -6.48 -8.88
N GLU A 200 -19.17 -6.42 -7.55
CA GLU A 200 -20.11 -7.16 -6.71
C GLU A 200 -20.56 -6.30 -5.52
N GLY A 201 -21.79 -6.50 -5.06
CA GLY A 201 -22.37 -5.86 -3.89
C GLY A 201 -22.93 -4.46 -4.16
N ARG A 202 -22.74 -3.52 -3.24
CA ARG A 202 -23.32 -2.17 -3.32
C ARG A 202 -22.40 -1.16 -2.62
N VAL A 203 -22.15 -0.05 -3.29
CA VAL A 203 -21.26 1.01 -2.84
C VAL A 203 -21.99 2.35 -2.83
N VAL A 204 -21.79 3.17 -1.81
CA VAL A 204 -22.29 4.53 -1.73
C VAL A 204 -21.15 5.51 -2.02
N LEU A 205 -21.27 6.26 -3.11
CA LEU A 205 -20.34 7.29 -3.52
C LEU A 205 -20.83 8.66 -3.03
N ARG A 206 -20.00 9.38 -2.27
CA ARG A 206 -20.30 10.71 -1.73
C ARG A 206 -19.25 11.72 -2.20
N PRO A 207 -19.63 12.85 -2.80
CA PRO A 207 -18.69 13.92 -3.13
C PRO A 207 -18.12 14.55 -1.86
N ALA A 208 -16.94 15.17 -1.98
CA ALA A 208 -16.33 15.88 -0.88
C ALA A 208 -17.21 17.07 -0.43
N ALA A 209 -17.21 17.36 0.88
CA ALA A 209 -18.12 18.33 1.52
C ALA A 209 -18.05 19.78 0.96
N ARG A 210 -17.08 20.11 0.12
CA ARG A 210 -16.99 21.41 -0.56
C ARG A 210 -18.08 21.64 -1.62
N THR A 211 -18.75 20.55 -2.07
CA THR A 211 -19.79 20.59 -3.09
C THR A 211 -21.14 20.34 -2.42
N ARG A 212 -21.78 21.41 -1.94
CA ARG A 212 -22.98 21.37 -1.10
C ARG A 212 -24.26 20.87 -1.80
N THR A 213 -24.24 20.58 -3.10
CA THR A 213 -25.45 20.31 -3.92
C THR A 213 -25.59 18.87 -4.42
N ALA A 214 -24.55 18.04 -4.31
CA ALA A 214 -24.63 16.68 -4.85
C ALA A 214 -25.05 15.67 -3.77
N SER A 215 -26.15 14.97 -4.02
CA SER A 215 -26.64 13.87 -3.19
C SER A 215 -25.74 12.64 -3.31
N PRO A 216 -25.65 11.81 -2.26
CA PRO A 216 -24.97 10.51 -2.34
C PRO A 216 -25.55 9.65 -3.45
N LEU A 217 -24.69 8.94 -4.18
CA LEU A 217 -25.06 8.03 -5.25
C LEU A 217 -24.81 6.59 -4.82
N THR A 218 -25.85 5.76 -4.80
CA THR A 218 -25.70 4.32 -4.62
C THR A 218 -25.42 3.66 -5.95
N LEU A 219 -24.33 2.89 -6.02
CA LEU A 219 -23.89 2.10 -7.16
C LEU A 219 -24.11 0.61 -6.89
N HIS A 220 -24.59 -0.08 -7.94
CA HIS A 220 -24.83 -1.52 -7.97
C HIS A 220 -23.86 -2.21 -8.93
N PRO A 221 -23.82 -3.56 -8.97
CA PRO A 221 -22.98 -4.29 -9.91
C PRO A 221 -23.22 -3.86 -11.35
N ARG A 222 -22.13 -3.73 -12.11
CA ARG A 222 -22.10 -3.21 -13.50
C ARG A 222 -22.48 -1.72 -13.62
N GLU A 223 -22.33 -0.96 -12.54
CA GLU A 223 -22.46 0.49 -12.59
C GLU A 223 -21.10 1.15 -12.33
N ARG A 224 -20.90 2.30 -12.96
CA ARG A 224 -19.76 3.21 -12.78
C ARG A 224 -20.27 4.54 -12.27
N GLY A 225 -19.70 5.03 -11.19
CA GLY A 225 -19.89 6.40 -10.69
C GLY A 225 -18.65 7.23 -10.97
N VAL A 226 -18.84 8.49 -11.34
CA VAL A 226 -17.74 9.45 -11.53
C VAL A 226 -18.06 10.74 -10.81
N ILE A 227 -17.09 11.30 -10.09
CA ILE A 227 -17.13 12.66 -9.55
C ILE A 227 -16.08 13.47 -10.30
N ASP A 228 -16.52 14.47 -11.05
CA ASP A 228 -15.64 15.34 -11.81
C ASP A 228 -14.92 16.41 -10.93
N ALA A 229 -14.13 17.27 -11.56
CA ALA A 229 -13.42 18.34 -10.88
C ALA A 229 -14.35 19.38 -10.24
N GLY A 230 -15.55 19.57 -10.81
CA GLY A 230 -16.60 20.45 -10.30
C GLY A 230 -17.44 19.83 -9.19
N GLY A 231 -17.24 18.51 -8.91
CA GLY A 231 -18.00 17.76 -7.91
C GLY A 231 -19.35 17.23 -8.45
N THR A 232 -19.57 17.27 -9.77
CA THR A 232 -20.76 16.67 -10.40
C THR A 232 -20.65 15.15 -10.33
N VAL A 233 -21.74 14.52 -9.88
CA VAL A 233 -21.80 13.06 -9.75
C VAL A 233 -22.60 12.48 -10.93
N THR A 234 -21.95 11.61 -11.70
CA THR A 234 -22.61 10.92 -12.83
C THR A 234 -22.59 9.42 -12.64
N ARG A 235 -23.58 8.72 -13.22
CA ARG A 235 -23.69 7.27 -13.20
C ARG A 235 -23.86 6.72 -14.61
N THR A 236 -23.12 5.67 -14.92
CA THR A 236 -23.28 4.85 -16.13
C THR A 236 -23.67 3.44 -15.71
N ARG A 237 -24.71 2.88 -16.32
CA ARG A 237 -25.20 1.51 -16.06
C ARG A 237 -24.80 0.56 -17.18
N GLY A 238 -24.79 -0.74 -16.86
CA GLY A 238 -24.58 -1.80 -17.86
C GLY A 238 -23.15 -1.88 -18.38
N ILE A 239 -22.16 -1.33 -17.65
CA ILE A 239 -20.77 -1.33 -18.09
C ILE A 239 -20.16 -2.74 -18.09
N PRO A 240 -19.21 -3.02 -18.99
CA PRO A 240 -18.45 -4.27 -19.00
C PRO A 240 -17.35 -4.23 -17.92
N VAL A 241 -17.69 -4.55 -16.67
CA VAL A 241 -16.77 -4.46 -15.50
C VAL A 241 -15.42 -5.10 -15.78
N ALA A 242 -15.39 -6.28 -16.41
CA ALA A 242 -14.16 -7.01 -16.71
C ALA A 242 -13.14 -6.19 -17.52
N ARG A 243 -13.57 -5.19 -18.27
CA ARG A 243 -12.71 -4.27 -19.03
C ARG A 243 -12.16 -3.17 -18.12
N TYR A 244 -12.98 -2.60 -17.24
CA TYR A 244 -12.54 -1.56 -16.30
C TYR A 244 -11.53 -2.07 -15.27
N VAL A 245 -11.68 -3.32 -14.82
CA VAL A 245 -10.75 -3.95 -13.88
C VAL A 245 -9.68 -4.80 -14.58
N SER A 246 -9.53 -4.68 -15.89
CA SER A 246 -8.56 -5.47 -16.68
C SER A 246 -7.10 -5.23 -16.28
N TRP A 247 -6.80 -4.05 -15.73
CA TRP A 247 -5.49 -3.69 -15.23
C TRP A 247 -5.00 -4.63 -14.10
N THR A 248 -5.92 -5.24 -13.33
CA THR A 248 -5.58 -6.25 -12.31
C THR A 248 -4.88 -7.46 -12.90
N ARG A 249 -5.11 -7.73 -14.20
CA ARG A 249 -4.49 -8.81 -14.97
C ARG A 249 -3.40 -8.32 -15.93
N GLY A 250 -3.01 -7.07 -15.85
CA GLY A 250 -1.97 -6.49 -16.70
C GLY A 250 -2.45 -5.98 -18.06
N VAL A 251 -3.76 -5.78 -18.24
CA VAL A 251 -4.34 -5.27 -19.49
C VAL A 251 -4.91 -3.87 -19.25
N LEU A 252 -4.44 -2.89 -19.98
CA LEU A 252 -5.03 -1.56 -20.00
C LEU A 252 -6.09 -1.49 -21.10
N TRP A 253 -7.26 -0.96 -20.74
CA TRP A 253 -8.37 -0.79 -21.68
C TRP A 253 -8.90 0.63 -21.63
N PHE A 254 -9.00 1.22 -22.81
CA PHE A 254 -9.50 2.58 -23.03
C PHE A 254 -10.70 2.54 -23.97
N HIS A 255 -11.70 3.33 -23.71
CA HIS A 255 -12.89 3.46 -24.54
C HIS A 255 -13.33 4.92 -24.58
N GLU A 256 -13.27 5.50 -25.76
CA GLU A 256 -13.52 6.92 -25.98
C GLU A 256 -12.77 7.80 -24.97
N ALA A 257 -11.58 7.37 -24.59
CA ALA A 257 -10.75 8.08 -23.64
C ALA A 257 -9.91 9.14 -24.38
N PRO A 258 -9.82 10.38 -23.86
CA PRO A 258 -8.95 11.38 -24.47
C PRO A 258 -7.50 10.91 -24.46
N LEU A 259 -6.75 11.20 -25.53
CA LEU A 259 -5.34 10.79 -25.64
C LEU A 259 -4.53 11.21 -24.42
N SER A 260 -4.80 12.38 -23.85
CA SER A 260 -4.17 12.85 -22.60
C SER A 260 -4.28 11.83 -21.46
N GLY A 261 -5.44 11.20 -21.30
CA GLY A 261 -5.67 10.15 -20.31
C GLY A 261 -4.94 8.84 -20.65
N VAL A 262 -4.88 8.49 -21.94
CA VAL A 262 -4.15 7.30 -22.42
C VAL A 262 -2.66 7.43 -22.15
N ILE A 263 -2.02 8.54 -22.55
CA ILE A 263 -0.58 8.76 -22.35
C ILE A 263 -0.22 8.89 -20.86
N ALA A 264 -1.07 9.52 -20.04
CA ALA A 264 -0.86 9.59 -18.61
C ALA A 264 -0.86 8.20 -17.97
N GLN A 265 -1.79 7.33 -18.36
CA GLN A 265 -1.86 5.96 -17.85
C GLN A 265 -0.70 5.09 -18.35
N LEU A 266 -0.32 5.19 -19.64
CA LEU A 266 0.86 4.50 -20.18
C LEU A 266 2.14 4.98 -19.52
N GLY A 267 2.26 6.30 -19.27
CA GLY A 267 3.39 6.88 -18.55
C GLY A 267 3.56 6.26 -17.17
N ARG A 268 2.49 6.17 -16.36
CA ARG A 268 2.50 5.50 -15.06
C ARG A 268 2.77 4.00 -15.17
N TRP A 269 2.21 3.34 -16.20
CA TRP A 269 2.29 1.89 -16.34
C TRP A 269 3.68 1.39 -16.72
N TYR A 270 4.37 2.13 -17.59
CA TYR A 270 5.69 1.78 -18.11
C TYR A 270 6.83 2.64 -17.56
N ASP A 271 6.56 3.53 -16.61
CA ASP A 271 7.53 4.51 -16.10
C ASP A 271 8.12 5.41 -17.19
N LEU A 272 7.24 6.02 -18.01
CA LEU A 272 7.59 6.86 -19.15
C LEU A 272 7.04 8.28 -19.01
N GLU A 273 7.75 9.24 -19.59
CA GLU A 273 7.35 10.63 -19.78
C GLU A 273 6.98 10.84 -21.25
N ILE A 274 5.68 10.75 -21.56
CA ILE A 274 5.19 10.78 -22.94
C ILE A 274 4.69 12.19 -23.26
N ALA A 275 5.35 12.84 -24.21
CA ALA A 275 4.96 14.13 -24.75
C ALA A 275 4.41 13.97 -26.18
N VAL A 276 3.42 14.80 -26.54
CA VAL A 276 2.82 14.88 -27.87
C VAL A 276 3.12 16.25 -28.42
N SER A 277 3.67 16.31 -29.65
CA SER A 277 4.08 17.58 -30.26
C SER A 277 2.89 18.47 -30.66
N ASP A 278 1.73 17.86 -30.96
CA ASP A 278 0.50 18.57 -31.33
C ASP A 278 -0.49 18.43 -30.16
N SER A 279 -0.73 19.53 -29.45
CA SER A 279 -1.66 19.58 -28.30
C SER A 279 -3.14 19.32 -28.70
N ALA A 280 -3.51 19.52 -29.96
CA ALA A 280 -4.88 19.26 -30.42
C ALA A 280 -5.22 17.77 -30.32
N LEU A 281 -4.23 16.88 -30.51
CA LEU A 281 -4.42 15.43 -30.36
C LEU A 281 -4.76 15.01 -28.91
N LEU A 282 -4.41 15.79 -27.91
CA LEU A 282 -4.62 15.42 -26.50
C LEU A 282 -6.10 15.24 -26.14
N ALA A 283 -7.00 15.89 -26.85
CA ALA A 283 -8.44 15.78 -26.66
C ALA A 283 -9.09 14.67 -27.51
N GLU A 284 -8.38 14.11 -28.49
CA GLU A 284 -8.91 13.08 -29.39
C GLU A 284 -9.31 11.82 -28.60
N PRO A 285 -10.57 11.33 -28.81
CA PRO A 285 -11.04 10.14 -28.13
C PRO A 285 -10.46 8.88 -28.78
N LEU A 286 -9.86 8.02 -27.96
CA LEU A 286 -9.28 6.75 -28.39
C LEU A 286 -9.98 5.57 -27.76
N THR A 287 -10.21 4.53 -28.59
CA THR A 287 -10.62 3.21 -28.11
C THR A 287 -9.51 2.22 -28.47
N ILE A 288 -8.77 1.79 -27.45
CA ILE A 288 -7.60 0.93 -27.61
C ILE A 288 -7.39 0.07 -26.37
N SER A 289 -6.75 -1.07 -26.50
CA SER A 289 -6.31 -1.90 -25.38
C SER A 289 -4.87 -2.32 -25.55
N PHE A 290 -4.14 -2.34 -24.43
CA PHE A 290 -2.76 -2.82 -24.33
C PHE A 290 -2.77 -4.02 -23.40
N GLY A 291 -2.15 -5.12 -23.85
CA GLY A 291 -1.97 -6.34 -23.07
C GLY A 291 -0.69 -6.30 -22.23
N PRO A 292 -0.15 -7.46 -21.88
CA PRO A 292 1.10 -7.55 -21.13
C PRO A 292 2.35 -7.36 -22.02
N GLU A 293 2.22 -6.58 -23.09
CA GLU A 293 3.32 -6.24 -23.99
C GLU A 293 4.34 -5.29 -23.36
N SER A 294 5.50 -5.18 -23.98
CA SER A 294 6.54 -4.23 -23.60
C SER A 294 6.14 -2.78 -23.88
N ALA A 295 6.83 -1.84 -23.22
CA ALA A 295 6.64 -0.41 -23.47
C ALA A 295 6.79 -0.02 -24.94
N ASP A 296 7.79 -0.59 -25.64
CA ASP A 296 8.07 -0.26 -27.04
C ASP A 296 6.99 -0.79 -28.00
N GLU A 297 6.42 -1.97 -27.70
CA GLU A 297 5.29 -2.53 -28.45
C GLU A 297 4.04 -1.69 -28.25
N ALA A 298 3.73 -1.29 -27.00
CA ALA A 298 2.61 -0.43 -26.68
C ALA A 298 2.72 0.95 -27.35
N LEU A 299 3.90 1.57 -27.30
CA LEU A 299 4.18 2.84 -27.98
C LEU A 299 4.07 2.72 -29.50
N THR A 300 4.55 1.62 -30.08
CA THR A 300 4.44 1.36 -31.51
C THR A 300 2.97 1.20 -31.94
N ALA A 301 2.17 0.48 -31.14
CA ALA A 301 0.74 0.33 -31.39
C ALA A 301 0.01 1.69 -31.31
N LEU A 302 0.30 2.50 -30.28
CA LEU A 302 -0.26 3.84 -30.12
C LEU A 302 0.11 4.75 -31.32
N ALA A 303 1.38 4.77 -31.69
CA ALA A 303 1.87 5.57 -32.81
C ALA A 303 1.18 5.22 -34.13
N ARG A 304 0.96 3.92 -34.37
CA ARG A 304 0.27 3.44 -35.58
C ARG A 304 -1.19 3.91 -35.62
N VAL A 305 -1.89 3.91 -34.46
CA VAL A 305 -3.29 4.39 -34.37
C VAL A 305 -3.37 5.91 -34.58
N LEU A 306 -2.35 6.66 -34.12
CA LEU A 306 -2.31 8.12 -34.23
C LEU A 306 -1.70 8.63 -35.55
N ASP A 307 -1.21 7.73 -36.40
CA ASP A 307 -0.40 8.09 -37.59
C ASP A 307 0.77 9.01 -37.17
N ALA A 308 1.52 8.59 -36.16
CA ALA A 308 2.59 9.35 -35.52
C ALA A 308 3.92 8.58 -35.57
N ARG A 309 5.03 9.32 -35.48
CA ARG A 309 6.36 8.77 -35.26
C ARG A 309 6.67 8.82 -33.76
N VAL A 310 7.24 7.73 -33.24
CA VAL A 310 7.75 7.66 -31.87
C VAL A 310 9.26 7.88 -31.87
N THR A 311 9.74 8.74 -31.01
CA THR A 311 11.16 8.81 -30.63
C THR A 311 11.28 8.61 -29.12
N ARG A 312 12.22 7.76 -28.69
CA ARG A 312 12.42 7.44 -27.28
C ARG A 312 13.90 7.62 -26.88
N ALA A 313 14.12 8.31 -25.78
CA ALA A 313 15.43 8.47 -25.15
C ALA A 313 15.30 8.16 -23.64
N GLY A 314 15.60 6.93 -23.24
CA GLY A 314 15.40 6.45 -21.89
C GLY A 314 13.92 6.43 -21.47
N ARG A 315 13.54 7.27 -20.50
CA ARG A 315 12.14 7.43 -20.05
C ARG A 315 11.35 8.45 -20.88
N SER A 316 12.03 9.35 -21.56
CA SER A 316 11.39 10.39 -22.36
C SER A 316 10.97 9.87 -23.72
N VAL A 317 9.71 10.08 -24.06
CA VAL A 317 9.08 9.66 -25.31
C VAL A 317 8.41 10.85 -25.98
N GLN A 318 8.64 11.03 -27.28
CA GLN A 318 7.92 12.02 -28.09
C GLN A 318 7.09 11.33 -29.16
N LEU A 319 5.82 11.70 -29.25
CA LEU A 319 4.89 11.34 -30.31
C LEU A 319 4.77 12.55 -31.25
N ILE A 320 5.18 12.36 -32.51
CA ILE A 320 5.20 13.39 -33.55
C ILE A 320 4.26 12.95 -34.65
N PRO A 321 3.10 13.61 -34.88
CA PRO A 321 2.21 13.31 -35.98
C PRO A 321 2.93 13.40 -37.31
N VAL A 322 2.63 12.48 -38.24
CA VAL A 322 3.25 12.48 -39.57
C VAL A 322 2.67 13.59 -40.46
N ALA A 323 1.38 13.93 -40.25
CA ALA A 323 0.73 15.07 -40.88
C ALA A 323 -0.03 15.90 -39.86
N PRO A 324 0.01 17.26 -39.92
CA PRO A 324 -0.79 18.09 -39.01
C PRO A 324 -2.29 17.88 -39.31
N LEU A 325 -3.10 17.85 -38.25
CA LEU A 325 -4.56 17.62 -38.31
C LEU A 325 -5.31 18.61 -39.22
N HIS A 326 -4.77 19.81 -39.40
CA HIS A 326 -5.37 20.84 -40.28
C HIS A 326 -5.45 20.46 -41.74
N SER A 327 -4.70 19.47 -42.23
CA SER A 327 -4.77 18.97 -43.61
C SER A 327 -5.83 17.88 -43.84
N ARG A 328 -6.47 17.36 -42.78
CA ARG A 328 -7.50 16.30 -42.87
C ARG A 328 -8.94 16.81 -42.96
N MET A 329 -9.18 18.10 -42.78
CA MET A 329 -10.54 18.69 -42.84
C MET A 329 -10.84 19.34 -44.21
N GLU A 330 -9.91 19.28 -45.19
CA GLU A 330 -10.12 19.87 -46.52
C GLU A 330 -10.26 18.83 -47.65
N ASP A 331 -10.25 17.52 -47.35
CA ASP A 331 -10.63 16.44 -48.27
C ASP A 331 -11.95 15.79 -47.78
#